data_400b48ccf72bae021855a3f922188f3e
#
_entry.id   400b48ccf72bae021855a3f922188f3e
#
_cell.length_a   1.000
_cell.length_b   1.000
_cell.length_c   1.000
_cell.angle_alpha   90.00
_cell.angle_beta   90.00
_cell.angle_gamma   90.00
#
_symmetry.space_group_name_H-M   'P 1'
#
loop_
_entity.id
_entity.type
_entity.pdbx_description
1 polymer ?
#
loop_
_entity_poly.entity_id
_entity_poly.type
_entity_poly.pdbx_seq_one_letter_code
_entity_poly.pdbx_strand_id
1 'polypeptide(L)'
;MARKGFEMVRYADDFVVLCANQEQAQEALNQISQWVEENGLKLHPTKTRLVDASQRGGFDFLGYHFERAKKWPRKKSLDKLKDTIRSKTRRSNGSNNKAICSELNRTLKGWFGYFKHSAPHVHEPIDGYVRGRLRSILRHQRKPKGRARRIDHYRWPISYFSAVGLCSLKQAHAAACRSS
;
A
#
# COMPACT_ATOMS: atom_id res chain seq x y z
N MET A 1 -25.83 8.31 -15.39
CA MET A 1 -24.85 7.23 -15.55
C MET A 1 -25.45 5.86 -15.20
N ALA A 2 -25.90 5.62 -13.97
CA ALA A 2 -26.47 4.31 -13.59
C ALA A 2 -27.65 3.85 -14.48
N ARG A 3 -28.44 4.75 -15.05
CA ARG A 3 -29.56 4.43 -15.97
C ARG A 3 -29.13 3.93 -17.36
N LYS A 4 -27.84 4.03 -17.72
CA LYS A 4 -27.30 3.65 -19.04
C LYS A 4 -26.34 2.45 -18.99
N GLY A 5 -26.32 1.70 -17.87
CA GLY A 5 -25.56 0.43 -17.77
C GLY A 5 -24.06 0.58 -17.50
N PHE A 6 -23.55 1.78 -17.20
CA PHE A 6 -22.16 1.94 -16.78
C PHE A 6 -22.01 1.80 -15.27
N GLU A 7 -21.06 1.00 -14.84
CA GLU A 7 -20.68 0.89 -13.43
C GLU A 7 -19.69 2.00 -13.07
N MET A 8 -20.06 2.89 -12.18
CA MET A 8 -19.22 4.00 -11.75
C MET A 8 -18.93 3.94 -10.26
N VAL A 9 -17.66 4.01 -9.90
CA VAL A 9 -17.18 4.15 -8.54
C VAL A 9 -16.68 5.58 -8.34
N ARG A 10 -17.30 6.32 -7.43
CA ARG A 10 -16.94 7.71 -7.13
C ARG A 10 -16.53 7.88 -5.67
N TYR A 11 -15.51 8.67 -5.44
CA TYR A 11 -15.10 9.13 -4.12
C TYR A 11 -14.70 10.61 -4.20
N ALA A 12 -15.51 11.49 -3.63
CA ALA A 12 -15.38 12.94 -3.74
C ALA A 12 -15.29 13.38 -5.23
N ASP A 13 -14.15 13.94 -5.61
CA ASP A 13 -13.88 14.42 -6.97
C ASP A 13 -13.26 13.33 -7.87
N ASP A 14 -12.75 12.25 -7.29
CA ASP A 14 -12.18 11.15 -8.05
C ASP A 14 -13.25 10.10 -8.40
N PHE A 15 -13.28 9.65 -9.65
CA PHE A 15 -14.17 8.57 -10.07
C PHE A 15 -13.52 7.68 -11.13
N VAL A 16 -14.02 6.47 -11.21
CA VAL A 16 -13.66 5.46 -12.23
C VAL A 16 -14.95 4.91 -12.82
N VAL A 17 -15.01 4.79 -14.13
CA VAL A 17 -16.09 4.12 -14.85
C VAL A 17 -15.55 2.81 -15.41
N LEU A 18 -16.21 1.71 -15.07
CA LEU A 18 -15.85 0.38 -15.54
C LEU A 18 -16.63 0.08 -16.82
N CYS A 19 -15.92 -0.31 -17.87
CA CYS A 19 -16.46 -0.62 -19.18
C CYS A 19 -15.93 -1.99 -19.64
N ALA A 20 -16.72 -2.72 -20.41
CA ALA A 20 -16.36 -4.03 -20.89
C ALA A 20 -15.38 -3.98 -22.09
N ASN A 21 -15.41 -2.90 -22.88
CA ASN A 21 -14.58 -2.70 -24.05
C ASN A 21 -14.23 -1.23 -24.28
N GLN A 22 -13.34 -0.99 -25.25
CA GLN A 22 -12.86 0.35 -25.58
C GLN A 22 -13.97 1.26 -26.14
N GLU A 23 -14.90 0.72 -26.91
CA GLU A 23 -16.00 1.49 -27.50
C GLU A 23 -16.91 2.05 -26.41
N GLN A 24 -17.30 1.23 -25.44
CA GLN A 24 -18.07 1.65 -24.29
C GLN A 24 -17.31 2.68 -23.43
N ALA A 25 -15.99 2.52 -23.28
CA ALA A 25 -15.18 3.46 -22.53
C ALA A 25 -15.12 4.83 -23.23
N GLN A 26 -15.03 4.86 -24.57
CA GLN A 26 -15.06 6.08 -25.35
C GLN A 26 -16.44 6.76 -25.29
N GLU A 27 -17.51 5.98 -25.39
CA GLU A 27 -18.87 6.48 -25.24
C GLU A 27 -19.11 7.10 -23.85
N ALA A 28 -18.67 6.40 -22.78
CA ALA A 28 -18.75 6.90 -21.42
C ALA A 28 -17.99 8.23 -21.25
N LEU A 29 -16.79 8.32 -21.82
CA LEU A 29 -15.99 9.54 -21.79
C LEU A 29 -16.69 10.71 -22.48
N ASN A 30 -17.26 10.47 -23.67
CA ASN A 30 -17.99 11.50 -24.43
C ASN A 30 -19.20 12.01 -23.63
N GLN A 31 -20.00 11.11 -23.05
CA GLN A 31 -21.16 11.46 -22.23
C GLN A 31 -20.77 12.24 -20.96
N ILE A 32 -19.68 11.86 -20.31
CA ILE A 32 -19.17 12.59 -19.13
C ILE A 32 -18.68 13.97 -19.54
N SER A 33 -17.95 14.08 -20.64
CA SER A 33 -17.44 15.36 -21.13
C SER A 33 -18.57 16.34 -21.43
N GLN A 34 -19.58 15.87 -22.17
CA GLN A 34 -20.77 16.67 -22.48
C GLN A 34 -21.49 17.14 -21.20
N TRP A 35 -21.75 16.21 -20.26
CA TRP A 35 -22.42 16.54 -19.00
C TRP A 35 -21.64 17.56 -18.17
N VAL A 36 -20.30 17.41 -18.10
CA VAL A 36 -19.42 18.31 -17.35
C VAL A 36 -19.43 19.71 -17.95
N GLU A 37 -19.40 19.83 -19.30
CA GLU A 37 -19.48 21.11 -20.02
C GLU A 37 -20.84 21.78 -19.83
N GLU A 38 -21.95 21.05 -19.96
CA GLU A 38 -23.32 21.56 -19.72
C GLU A 38 -23.52 22.11 -18.30
N ASN A 39 -22.76 21.59 -17.32
CA ASN A 39 -22.80 22.04 -15.92
C ASN A 39 -21.69 23.06 -15.57
N GLY A 40 -21.00 23.63 -16.55
CA GLY A 40 -19.95 24.63 -16.33
C GLY A 40 -18.70 24.13 -15.63
N LEU A 41 -18.50 22.81 -15.60
CA LEU A 41 -17.33 22.15 -15.01
C LEU A 41 -16.30 21.80 -16.08
N LYS A 42 -15.10 21.40 -15.68
CA LYS A 42 -14.05 20.98 -16.62
C LYS A 42 -13.38 19.69 -16.14
N LEU A 43 -13.25 18.71 -17.03
CA LEU A 43 -12.41 17.56 -16.79
C LEU A 43 -10.93 17.96 -16.80
N HIS A 44 -10.17 17.36 -15.90
CA HIS A 44 -8.73 17.63 -15.86
C HIS A 44 -8.03 16.91 -17.04
N PRO A 45 -7.39 17.63 -17.99
CA PRO A 45 -6.96 17.07 -19.27
C PRO A 45 -5.93 15.93 -19.14
N THR A 46 -5.06 15.98 -18.13
CA THR A 46 -3.99 14.97 -17.96
C THR A 46 -4.37 13.85 -16.98
N LYS A 47 -5.42 14.03 -16.17
CA LYS A 47 -5.87 13.01 -15.20
C LYS A 47 -7.00 12.15 -15.76
N THR A 48 -7.83 12.69 -16.65
CA THR A 48 -8.89 11.94 -17.32
C THR A 48 -8.31 11.17 -18.49
N ARG A 49 -8.39 9.85 -18.46
CA ARG A 49 -7.83 8.99 -19.50
C ARG A 49 -8.55 7.66 -19.57
N LEU A 50 -8.56 7.05 -20.73
CA LEU A 50 -8.94 5.66 -20.94
C LEU A 50 -7.75 4.76 -20.63
N VAL A 51 -7.99 3.68 -19.91
CA VAL A 51 -6.94 2.71 -19.54
C VAL A 51 -7.48 1.30 -19.74
N ASP A 52 -6.75 0.50 -20.47
CA ASP A 52 -6.98 -0.94 -20.52
C ASP A 52 -6.34 -1.62 -19.30
N ALA A 53 -7.16 -1.95 -18.31
CA ALA A 53 -6.71 -2.57 -17.06
C ALA A 53 -6.26 -4.04 -17.25
N SER A 54 -6.50 -4.66 -18.42
CA SER A 54 -6.03 -6.00 -18.74
C SER A 54 -4.56 -6.02 -19.16
N GLN A 55 -4.02 -4.89 -19.57
CA GLN A 55 -2.64 -4.73 -20.00
C GLN A 55 -1.71 -4.31 -18.85
N ARG A 56 -0.40 -4.28 -19.15
CA ARG A 56 0.58 -3.70 -18.24
C ARG A 56 0.42 -2.19 -18.15
N GLY A 57 0.66 -1.62 -16.96
CA GLY A 57 0.61 -0.19 -16.73
C GLY A 57 -0.58 0.28 -15.90
N GLY A 58 -1.72 -0.40 -15.97
CA GLY A 58 -2.88 -0.20 -15.11
C GLY A 58 -3.24 1.26 -14.77
N PHE A 59 -3.90 1.47 -13.65
CA PHE A 59 -4.23 2.82 -13.16
C PHE A 59 -4.21 2.89 -11.63
N ASP A 60 -4.01 4.12 -11.13
CA ASP A 60 -4.04 4.42 -9.70
C ASP A 60 -5.41 5.00 -9.31
N PHE A 61 -6.02 4.43 -8.28
CA PHE A 61 -7.26 4.95 -7.69
C PHE A 61 -7.26 4.73 -6.17
N LEU A 62 -7.63 5.75 -5.41
CA LEU A 62 -7.70 5.72 -3.94
C LEU A 62 -6.47 5.10 -3.26
N GLY A 63 -5.29 5.41 -3.74
CA GLY A 63 -4.03 4.92 -3.16
C GLY A 63 -3.63 3.51 -3.57
N TYR A 64 -4.49 2.78 -4.29
CA TYR A 64 -4.19 1.51 -4.92
C TYR A 64 -3.73 1.70 -6.37
N HIS A 65 -2.97 0.74 -6.84
CA HIS A 65 -2.70 0.49 -8.25
C HIS A 65 -3.47 -0.75 -8.69
N PHE A 66 -4.17 -0.66 -9.80
CA PHE A 66 -4.99 -1.73 -10.39
C PHE A 66 -4.38 -2.15 -11.73
N GLU A 67 -4.08 -3.43 -11.88
CA GLU A 67 -3.53 -4.01 -13.10
C GLU A 67 -3.92 -5.49 -13.19
N ARG A 68 -4.43 -5.96 -14.31
CA ARG A 68 -4.70 -7.38 -14.60
C ARG A 68 -5.50 -8.09 -13.49
N ALA A 69 -6.63 -7.52 -13.12
CA ALA A 69 -7.50 -8.02 -12.06
C ALA A 69 -6.84 -8.12 -10.66
N LYS A 70 -5.64 -7.56 -10.48
CA LYS A 70 -4.95 -7.47 -9.19
C LYS A 70 -4.89 -6.02 -8.74
N LYS A 71 -4.76 -5.85 -7.42
CA LYS A 71 -4.56 -4.53 -6.83
C LYS A 71 -3.48 -4.59 -5.73
N TRP A 72 -2.71 -3.51 -5.65
CA TRP A 72 -1.69 -3.32 -4.62
C TRP A 72 -1.53 -1.83 -4.32
N PRO A 73 -0.92 -1.45 -3.19
CA PRO A 73 -0.68 -0.05 -2.88
C PRO A 73 0.20 0.59 -3.96
N ARG A 74 -0.21 1.75 -4.47
CA ARG A 74 0.64 2.49 -5.41
C ARG A 74 1.98 2.88 -4.77
N LYS A 75 2.99 3.11 -5.59
CA LYS A 75 4.36 3.42 -5.15
C LYS A 75 4.39 4.54 -4.09
N LYS A 76 3.67 5.64 -4.33
CA LYS A 76 3.59 6.78 -3.39
C LYS A 76 3.05 6.37 -2.01
N SER A 77 2.08 5.45 -1.95
CA SER A 77 1.52 4.93 -0.69
C SER A 77 2.53 4.06 0.07
N LEU A 78 3.32 3.25 -0.64
CA LEU A 78 4.39 2.44 -0.06
C LEU A 78 5.56 3.32 0.43
N ASP A 79 5.94 4.33 -0.33
CA ASP A 79 7.01 5.25 0.05
C ASP A 79 6.63 6.04 1.30
N LYS A 80 5.39 6.55 1.39
CA LYS A 80 4.86 7.20 2.59
C LYS A 80 4.91 6.29 3.83
N LEU A 81 4.54 5.01 3.68
CA LEU A 81 4.67 4.04 4.78
C LEU A 81 6.12 3.86 5.20
N LYS A 82 7.04 3.66 4.23
CA LYS A 82 8.47 3.50 4.51
C LYS A 82 9.06 4.72 5.21
N ASP A 83 8.66 5.92 4.83
CA ASP A 83 9.13 7.17 5.47
C ASP A 83 8.59 7.28 6.90
N THR A 84 7.33 6.91 7.13
CA THR A 84 6.78 6.82 8.49
C THR A 84 7.52 5.78 9.34
N ILE A 85 7.84 4.61 8.79
CA ILE A 85 8.66 3.61 9.49
C ILE A 85 10.06 4.15 9.77
N ARG A 86 10.69 4.85 8.81
CA ARG A 86 12.02 5.47 9.00
C ARG A 86 12.01 6.49 10.15
N SER A 87 11.01 7.36 10.21
CA SER A 87 10.91 8.39 11.25
C SER A 87 10.82 7.76 12.64
N LYS A 88 10.05 6.68 12.79
CA LYS A 88 9.85 5.94 14.05
C LYS A 88 11.03 5.05 14.42
N THR A 89 11.89 4.71 13.47
CA THR A 89 13.05 3.82 13.64
C THR A 89 14.38 4.55 13.45
N ARG A 90 14.49 5.78 13.91
CA ARG A 90 15.77 6.51 13.94
C ARG A 90 16.71 5.84 14.95
N ARG A 91 18.01 5.73 14.59
CA ARG A 91 19.03 5.11 15.45
C ARG A 91 19.26 5.88 16.77
N SER A 92 19.00 7.17 16.75
CA SER A 92 19.06 8.07 17.92
C SER A 92 17.84 7.99 18.82
N ASN A 93 16.83 7.17 18.46
CA ASN A 93 15.68 6.95 19.32
C ASN A 93 16.10 6.08 20.52
N GLY A 94 16.26 6.69 21.70
CA GLY A 94 16.63 6.03 22.94
C GLY A 94 15.56 5.11 23.54
N SER A 95 14.42 4.97 22.86
CA SER A 95 13.29 4.17 23.33
C SER A 95 13.61 2.68 23.38
N ASN A 96 13.00 1.97 24.34
CA ASN A 96 13.05 0.52 24.44
C ASN A 96 12.45 -0.13 23.18
N ASN A 97 13.03 -1.25 22.73
CA ASN A 97 12.57 -1.99 21.55
C ASN A 97 11.09 -2.38 21.62
N LYS A 98 10.56 -2.72 22.81
CA LYS A 98 9.14 -3.03 23.00
C LYS A 98 8.25 -1.83 22.70
N ALA A 99 8.65 -0.64 23.13
CA ALA A 99 7.94 0.62 22.87
C ALA A 99 7.97 0.95 21.36
N ILE A 100 9.12 0.81 20.71
CA ILE A 100 9.26 1.01 19.25
C ILE A 100 8.37 0.02 18.48
N CYS A 101 8.35 -1.25 18.85
CA CYS A 101 7.49 -2.26 18.23
C CYS A 101 6.00 -1.93 18.43
N SER A 102 5.59 -1.49 19.60
CA SER A 102 4.21 -1.08 19.88
C SER A 102 3.77 0.09 19.00
N GLU A 103 4.63 1.08 18.85
CA GLU A 103 4.36 2.24 18.00
C GLU A 103 4.32 1.89 16.49
N LEU A 104 5.23 1.02 16.05
CA LEU A 104 5.21 0.47 14.69
C LEU A 104 3.93 -0.32 14.43
N ASN A 105 3.50 -1.16 15.38
CA ASN A 105 2.29 -1.97 15.25
C ASN A 105 1.05 -1.12 15.01
N ARG A 106 0.91 0.04 15.68
CA ARG A 106 -0.20 0.97 15.41
C ARG A 106 -0.20 1.44 13.95
N THR A 107 0.97 1.84 13.45
CA THR A 107 1.14 2.27 12.06
C THR A 107 0.85 1.14 11.08
N LEU A 108 1.43 -0.04 11.31
CA LEU A 108 1.28 -1.21 10.43
C LEU A 108 -0.16 -1.72 10.40
N LYS A 109 -0.83 -1.80 11.57
CA LYS A 109 -2.24 -2.21 11.65
C LYS A 109 -3.17 -1.23 10.96
N GLY A 110 -2.99 0.09 11.15
CA GLY A 110 -3.78 1.11 10.46
C GLY A 110 -3.59 1.05 8.94
N TRP A 111 -2.33 0.92 8.48
CA TRP A 111 -2.03 0.75 7.07
C TRP A 111 -2.63 -0.54 6.50
N PHE A 112 -2.50 -1.65 7.22
CA PHE A 112 -3.07 -2.93 6.81
C PHE A 112 -4.59 -2.88 6.73
N GLY A 113 -5.27 -2.23 7.67
CA GLY A 113 -6.72 -2.06 7.66
C GLY A 113 -7.23 -1.48 6.33
N TYR A 114 -6.49 -0.52 5.76
CA TYR A 114 -6.81 0.07 4.47
C TYR A 114 -6.40 -0.83 3.29
N PHE A 115 -5.19 -1.40 3.33
CA PHE A 115 -4.60 -2.16 2.21
C PHE A 115 -4.73 -3.68 2.34
N LYS A 116 -5.58 -4.20 3.21
CA LYS A 116 -5.76 -5.64 3.46
C LYS A 116 -6.14 -6.46 2.23
N HIS A 117 -6.82 -5.84 1.25
CA HIS A 117 -7.24 -6.49 0.01
C HIS A 117 -6.18 -6.44 -1.10
N SER A 118 -4.95 -6.08 -0.78
CA SER A 118 -3.82 -6.10 -1.71
C SER A 118 -3.36 -7.52 -2.02
N ALA A 119 -2.73 -7.69 -3.18
CA ALA A 119 -2.10 -8.96 -3.54
C ALA A 119 -1.11 -9.44 -2.48
N PRO A 120 -1.02 -10.76 -2.18
CA PRO A 120 -0.26 -11.32 -1.06
C PRO A 120 1.23 -10.93 -1.03
N HIS A 121 1.84 -10.80 -2.20
CA HIS A 121 3.27 -10.51 -2.35
C HIS A 121 3.70 -9.14 -1.79
N VAL A 122 2.75 -8.25 -1.49
CA VAL A 122 3.03 -6.90 -0.96
C VAL A 122 3.53 -6.92 0.48
N HIS A 123 3.03 -7.83 1.30
CA HIS A 123 3.15 -7.77 2.76
C HIS A 123 4.53 -8.21 3.28
N GLU A 124 5.10 -9.28 2.72
CA GLU A 124 6.38 -9.83 3.17
C GLU A 124 7.57 -8.87 2.97
N PRO A 125 7.69 -8.14 1.85
CA PRO A 125 8.73 -7.12 1.68
C PRO A 125 8.64 -5.99 2.72
N ILE A 126 7.43 -5.60 3.14
CA ILE A 126 7.23 -4.58 4.18
C ILE A 126 7.69 -5.13 5.54
N ASP A 127 7.29 -6.36 5.89
CA ASP A 127 7.77 -7.03 7.11
C ASP A 127 9.30 -7.14 7.12
N GLY A 128 9.89 -7.50 5.99
CA GLY A 128 11.35 -7.54 5.78
C GLY A 128 12.02 -6.19 6.02
N TYR A 129 11.43 -5.14 5.47
CA TYR A 129 11.91 -3.77 5.64
C TYR A 129 11.87 -3.33 7.11
N VAL A 130 10.75 -3.56 7.80
CA VAL A 130 10.60 -3.22 9.24
C VAL A 130 11.64 -3.95 10.08
N ARG A 131 11.80 -5.27 9.90
CA ARG A 131 12.83 -6.06 10.62
C ARG A 131 14.25 -5.57 10.32
N GLY A 132 14.52 -5.17 9.08
CA GLY A 132 15.80 -4.56 8.70
C GLY A 132 16.11 -3.28 9.46
N ARG A 133 15.10 -2.41 9.60
CA ARG A 133 15.20 -1.17 10.39
C ARG A 133 15.46 -1.45 11.87
N LEU A 134 14.72 -2.38 12.46
CA LEU A 134 14.88 -2.76 13.87
C LEU A 134 16.26 -3.40 14.13
N ARG A 135 16.76 -4.28 13.24
CA ARG A 135 18.12 -4.81 13.33
C ARG A 135 19.17 -3.70 13.30
N SER A 136 18.94 -2.66 12.48
CA SER A 136 19.86 -1.51 12.43
C SER A 136 19.92 -0.74 13.76
N ILE A 137 18.80 -0.61 14.49
CA ILE A 137 18.76 -0.01 15.82
C ILE A 137 19.49 -0.91 16.83
N LEU A 138 19.13 -2.20 16.89
CA LEU A 138 19.75 -3.18 17.79
C LEU A 138 21.26 -3.24 17.60
N ARG A 139 21.73 -3.20 16.36
CA ARG A 139 23.14 -3.15 16.04
C ARG A 139 23.80 -1.87 16.57
N HIS A 140 23.16 -0.73 16.43
CA HIS A 140 23.67 0.55 16.95
C HIS A 140 23.73 0.54 18.48
N GLN A 141 22.72 0.03 19.16
CA GLN A 141 22.65 -0.03 20.62
C GLN A 141 23.68 -0.99 21.23
N ARG A 142 23.88 -2.17 20.63
CA ARG A 142 24.75 -3.23 21.17
C ARG A 142 26.19 -3.14 20.66
N LYS A 143 26.52 -2.25 19.73
CA LYS A 143 27.83 -2.03 19.13
C LYS A 143 28.60 -3.35 18.84
N PRO A 144 27.99 -4.39 18.24
CA PRO A 144 28.69 -5.63 17.98
C PRO A 144 29.84 -5.42 17.00
N LYS A 145 30.99 -6.06 17.28
CA LYS A 145 32.13 -6.03 16.36
C LYS A 145 31.78 -6.71 15.03
N GLY A 146 32.32 -6.18 13.92
CA GLY A 146 32.25 -6.80 12.59
C GLY A 146 31.15 -6.23 11.66
N ARG A 147 31.32 -6.54 10.36
CA ARG A 147 30.58 -5.95 9.22
C ARG A 147 29.38 -6.79 8.76
N ALA A 148 28.80 -7.62 9.59
CA ALA A 148 28.02 -8.74 9.09
C ALA A 148 26.50 -8.53 9.13
N ARG A 149 25.90 -8.06 8.03
CA ARG A 149 24.44 -8.11 7.81
C ARG A 149 23.88 -9.55 7.92
N ARG A 150 24.61 -10.58 7.48
CA ARG A 150 24.18 -11.99 7.59
C ARG A 150 24.10 -12.45 9.05
N ILE A 151 25.10 -12.13 9.87
CA ILE A 151 25.13 -12.50 11.30
C ILE A 151 23.97 -11.84 12.07
N ASP A 152 23.53 -10.64 11.68
CA ASP A 152 22.40 -9.98 12.32
C ASP A 152 21.07 -10.76 12.11
N HIS A 153 20.92 -11.52 11.02
CA HIS A 153 19.76 -12.39 10.82
C HIS A 153 19.75 -13.60 11.76
N TYR A 154 20.91 -14.17 12.07
CA TYR A 154 21.04 -15.25 13.08
C TYR A 154 20.88 -14.70 14.50
N ARG A 155 21.48 -13.54 14.79
CA ARG A 155 21.44 -12.90 16.11
C ARG A 155 20.04 -12.41 16.49
N TRP A 156 19.29 -11.92 15.52
CA TRP A 156 17.90 -11.45 15.66
C TRP A 156 17.04 -12.08 14.58
N PRO A 157 16.64 -13.35 14.74
CA PRO A 157 15.78 -14.06 13.79
C PRO A 157 14.35 -13.48 13.80
N ILE A 158 13.49 -13.95 12.90
CA ILE A 158 12.10 -13.52 12.83
C ILE A 158 11.37 -13.78 14.14
N SER A 159 11.63 -14.93 14.78
CA SER A 159 11.07 -15.33 16.08
C SER A 159 11.36 -14.31 17.19
N TYR A 160 12.55 -13.71 17.19
CA TYR A 160 12.90 -12.65 18.14
C TYR A 160 11.92 -11.46 18.05
N PHE A 161 11.61 -11.02 16.86
CA PHE A 161 10.68 -9.87 16.67
C PHE A 161 9.26 -10.24 17.02
N SER A 162 8.83 -11.47 16.75
CA SER A 162 7.53 -11.98 17.19
C SER A 162 7.43 -12.04 18.71
N ALA A 163 8.49 -12.50 19.40
CA ALA A 163 8.54 -12.53 20.85
C ALA A 163 8.51 -11.15 21.51
N VAL A 164 9.08 -10.12 20.84
CA VAL A 164 9.00 -8.72 21.29
C VAL A 164 7.63 -8.11 20.97
N GLY A 165 6.76 -8.82 20.24
CA GLY A 165 5.40 -8.40 19.94
C GLY A 165 5.26 -7.62 18.64
N LEU A 166 6.22 -7.69 17.71
CA LEU A 166 6.07 -7.09 16.38
C LEU A 166 5.03 -7.87 15.57
N CYS A 167 4.01 -7.19 15.04
CA CYS A 167 3.04 -7.80 14.14
C CYS A 167 3.67 -8.09 12.76
N SER A 168 3.18 -9.14 12.10
CA SER A 168 3.51 -9.47 10.71
C SER A 168 2.31 -9.20 9.81
N LEU A 169 2.50 -8.37 8.79
CA LEU A 169 1.47 -8.08 7.78
C LEU A 169 1.15 -9.33 6.95
N LYS A 170 2.17 -10.17 6.67
CA LYS A 170 1.98 -11.45 5.98
C LYS A 170 1.03 -12.37 6.75
N GLN A 171 1.22 -12.49 8.06
CA GLN A 171 0.36 -13.31 8.91
C GLN A 171 -1.05 -12.71 9.05
N ALA A 172 -1.14 -11.38 9.21
CA ALA A 172 -2.41 -10.68 9.26
C ALA A 172 -3.22 -10.87 7.96
N HIS A 173 -2.56 -10.80 6.80
CA HIS A 173 -3.20 -11.06 5.51
C HIS A 173 -3.68 -12.51 5.39
N ALA A 174 -2.85 -13.49 5.76
CA ALA A 174 -3.24 -14.89 5.74
C ALA A 174 -4.42 -15.19 6.68
N ALA A 175 -4.50 -14.50 7.82
CA ALA A 175 -5.64 -14.60 8.73
C ALA A 175 -6.91 -13.98 8.13
N ALA A 176 -6.81 -12.79 7.53
CA ALA A 176 -7.93 -12.11 6.88
C ALA A 176 -8.53 -12.94 5.72
N CYS A 177 -7.68 -13.59 4.91
CA CYS A 177 -8.15 -14.46 3.82
C CYS A 177 -8.85 -15.74 4.28
N ARG A 178 -8.64 -16.17 5.54
CA ARG A 178 -9.35 -17.34 6.11
C ARG A 178 -10.69 -16.97 6.72
N SER A 179 -10.90 -15.70 7.00
CA SER A 179 -12.13 -15.18 7.63
C SER A 179 -13.12 -14.58 6.61
N SER A 180 -12.75 -14.57 5.32
CA SER A 180 -13.59 -14.13 4.19
C SER A 180 -14.10 -15.32 3.41
#